data_c42422c71f06fbabd9b8677c860247b6
#
_entry.id   c42422c71f06fbabd9b8677c860247b6
#
_cell.length_a   1.000
_cell.length_b   1.000
_cell.length_c   1.000
_cell.angle_alpha   90.00
_cell.angle_beta   90.00
_cell.angle_gamma   90.00
#
_symmetry.space_group_name_H-M   'P 1'
#
loop_
_entity.id
_entity.type
_entity.pdbx_description
1 polymer ?
#
loop_
_entity_poly.entity_id
_entity_poly.type
_entity_poly.pdbx_seq_one_letter_code
_entity_poly.pdbx_strand_id
1 'polypeptide(L)'
;MERSSEKLIFAELNKHDAELADMIRRKMFVFEDLATLDNRSLQKVIRNCDNKDLVYALKGISDENLFNLILSNMSKRMAEGVLSDLEITTNVRVRDVEEAQQRVVNIVRNLEEQGELVISKSGKDEIIV
;
A
#
# COMPACT_ATOMS: atom_id res chain seq x y z
N MET A 1 3.43 -28.31 -27.92
CA MET A 1 2.90 -28.10 -28.13
C MET A 1 2.62 -27.31 -27.88
N GLU A 2 2.72 -27.30 -27.92
CA GLU A 2 2.14 -26.70 -27.33
C GLU A 2 2.70 -25.38 -26.98
N ARG A 3 3.97 -25.00 -27.06
CA ARG A 3 4.50 -23.68 -26.83
C ARG A 3 3.98 -22.62 -27.76
N SER A 4 3.82 -22.99 -29.02
CA SER A 4 3.28 -22.01 -29.94
C SER A 4 1.84 -21.69 -29.61
N SER A 5 1.09 -22.68 -29.17
CA SER A 5 -0.28 -22.42 -28.73
C SER A 5 -0.33 -21.48 -27.55
N GLU A 6 0.58 -21.69 -26.61
CA GLU A 6 0.62 -20.83 -25.44
C GLU A 6 0.96 -19.42 -25.82
N LYS A 7 1.89 -19.24 -26.73
CA LYS A 7 2.26 -17.90 -27.16
C LYS A 7 1.11 -17.20 -27.84
N LEU A 8 0.36 -17.93 -28.64
CA LEU A 8 -0.79 -17.34 -29.29
C LEU A 8 -1.84 -16.90 -28.27
N ILE A 9 -2.07 -17.76 -27.30
CA ILE A 9 -3.04 -17.44 -26.27
C ILE A 9 -2.61 -16.20 -25.51
N PHE A 10 -1.33 -16.13 -25.16
CA PHE A 10 -0.83 -14.96 -24.45
C PHE A 10 -0.94 -13.70 -25.30
N ALA A 11 -0.61 -13.82 -26.58
CA ALA A 11 -0.69 -12.65 -27.44
C ALA A 11 -2.11 -12.16 -27.57
N GLU A 12 -3.04 -13.07 -27.64
CA GLU A 12 -4.43 -12.73 -27.77
C GLU A 12 -4.98 -12.13 -26.49
N LEU A 13 -4.60 -12.71 -25.37
CA LEU A 13 -5.09 -12.26 -24.07
C LEU A 13 -4.35 -11.04 -23.57
N ASN A 14 -3.29 -10.65 -24.24
CA ASN A 14 -2.43 -9.62 -23.72
C ASN A 14 -3.18 -8.32 -23.42
N LYS A 15 -4.13 -7.96 -24.23
CA LYS A 15 -4.90 -6.77 -24.00
C LYS A 15 -5.75 -6.88 -22.75
N HIS A 16 -6.35 -8.05 -22.56
CA HIS A 16 -7.12 -8.29 -21.35
C HIS A 16 -6.23 -8.56 -20.18
N ASP A 17 -5.07 -9.18 -20.45
CA ASP A 17 -4.14 -9.53 -19.41
C ASP A 17 -3.55 -8.33 -18.74
N ALA A 18 -3.34 -7.24 -19.46
CA ALA A 18 -2.79 -6.03 -18.86
C ALA A 18 -3.71 -5.52 -17.75
N GLU A 19 -5.00 -5.52 -18.03
CA GLU A 19 -5.96 -5.07 -17.03
C GLU A 19 -6.07 -6.06 -15.89
N LEU A 20 -6.07 -7.34 -16.22
CA LEU A 20 -6.15 -8.36 -15.20
C LEU A 20 -4.92 -8.36 -14.32
N ALA A 21 -3.76 -8.20 -14.91
CA ALA A 21 -2.51 -8.15 -14.16
C ALA A 21 -2.49 -6.95 -13.23
N ASP A 22 -2.98 -5.81 -13.70
CA ASP A 22 -3.06 -4.63 -12.85
C ASP A 22 -4.01 -4.84 -11.69
N MET A 23 -5.13 -5.49 -11.97
CA MET A 23 -6.09 -5.82 -10.91
C MET A 23 -5.48 -6.71 -9.86
N ILE A 24 -4.74 -7.73 -10.31
CA ILE A 24 -4.10 -8.66 -9.40
C ILE A 24 -3.05 -7.94 -8.57
N ARG A 25 -2.25 -7.08 -9.19
CA ARG A 25 -1.23 -6.33 -8.48
C ARG A 25 -1.85 -5.46 -7.40
N ARG A 26 -2.96 -4.80 -7.71
CA ARG A 26 -3.62 -3.96 -6.73
C ARG A 26 -4.17 -4.78 -5.57
N LYS A 27 -4.70 -5.97 -5.88
CA LYS A 27 -5.21 -6.85 -4.83
C LYS A 27 -4.11 -7.46 -4.00
N MET A 28 -2.92 -7.57 -4.58
CA MET A 28 -1.77 -8.13 -3.86
C MET A 28 -1.03 -7.08 -3.05
N PHE A 29 -1.38 -5.81 -3.18
CA PHE A 29 -0.77 -4.77 -2.40
C PHE A 29 -1.10 -5.01 -0.93
N VAL A 30 -0.08 -5.06 -0.10
CA VAL A 30 -0.25 -5.24 1.33
C VAL A 30 0.32 -4.03 2.05
N PHE A 31 0.05 -3.95 3.35
CA PHE A 31 0.40 -2.77 4.13
C PHE A 31 1.90 -2.48 4.07
N GLU A 32 2.73 -3.51 4.13
CA GLU A 32 4.18 -3.32 4.10
C GLU A 32 4.66 -2.73 2.77
N ASP A 33 3.88 -2.86 1.74
CA ASP A 33 4.24 -2.31 0.44
C ASP A 33 4.17 -0.79 0.41
N LEU A 34 3.67 -0.16 1.47
CA LEU A 34 3.73 1.29 1.59
C LEU A 34 5.16 1.79 1.44
N ALA A 35 6.13 0.97 1.81
CA ALA A 35 7.53 1.35 1.67
C ALA A 35 7.96 1.53 0.22
N THR A 36 7.19 0.99 -0.72
CA THR A 36 7.50 1.14 -2.13
C THR A 36 6.93 2.41 -2.75
N LEU A 37 6.06 3.10 -2.04
CA LEU A 37 5.48 4.34 -2.54
C LEU A 37 6.45 5.48 -2.34
N ASP A 38 6.38 6.45 -3.25
CA ASP A 38 7.19 7.65 -3.08
C ASP A 38 6.57 8.53 -1.98
N ASN A 39 7.33 9.52 -1.54
CA ASN A 39 6.89 10.34 -0.43
C ASN A 39 5.59 11.07 -0.73
N ARG A 40 5.44 11.53 -1.95
CA ARG A 40 4.25 12.25 -2.34
C ARG A 40 3.01 11.36 -2.27
N SER A 41 3.13 10.14 -2.76
CA SER A 41 2.03 9.19 -2.71
C SER A 41 1.69 8.82 -1.28
N LEU A 42 2.71 8.60 -0.45
CA LEU A 42 2.50 8.30 0.95
C LEU A 42 1.77 9.42 1.65
N GLN A 43 2.13 10.66 1.37
CA GLN A 43 1.45 11.79 1.97
C GLN A 43 -0.02 11.84 1.59
N LYS A 44 -0.33 11.49 0.35
CA LYS A 44 -1.72 11.43 -0.07
C LYS A 44 -2.49 10.35 0.68
N VAL A 45 -1.87 9.19 0.85
CA VAL A 45 -2.49 8.10 1.59
C VAL A 45 -2.75 8.54 3.03
N ILE A 46 -1.75 9.12 3.66
CA ILE A 46 -1.87 9.54 5.06
C ILE A 46 -2.98 10.57 5.23
N ARG A 47 -3.10 11.49 4.30
CA ARG A 47 -4.14 12.50 4.38
C ARG A 47 -5.55 11.93 4.30
N ASN A 48 -5.67 10.80 3.64
CA ASN A 48 -6.98 10.17 3.46
C ASN A 48 -7.28 9.13 4.53
N CYS A 49 -6.39 8.93 5.48
CA CYS A 49 -6.59 7.97 6.56
C CYS A 49 -7.11 8.67 7.81
N ASP A 50 -7.96 7.96 8.55
CA ASP A 50 -8.32 8.42 9.89
C ASP A 50 -7.14 8.25 10.82
N ASN A 51 -6.98 9.19 11.75
CA ASN A 51 -5.91 9.09 12.73
C ASN A 51 -5.97 7.79 13.51
N LYS A 52 -7.17 7.36 13.86
CA LYS A 52 -7.33 6.13 14.60
C LYS A 52 -6.79 4.93 13.83
N ASP A 53 -7.09 4.88 12.54
CA ASP A 53 -6.59 3.80 11.70
C ASP A 53 -5.08 3.84 11.59
N LEU A 54 -4.50 5.04 11.47
CA LEU A 54 -3.06 5.18 11.42
C LEU A 54 -2.41 4.68 12.71
N VAL A 55 -2.98 5.04 13.85
CA VAL A 55 -2.43 4.63 15.14
C VAL A 55 -2.46 3.11 15.25
N TYR A 56 -3.59 2.51 14.94
CA TYR A 56 -3.71 1.06 15.04
C TYR A 56 -2.81 0.35 14.03
N ALA A 57 -2.74 0.87 12.82
CA ALA A 57 -1.88 0.29 11.80
C ALA A 57 -0.42 0.35 12.21
N LEU A 58 -0.01 1.47 12.78
CA LEU A 58 1.37 1.64 13.24
C LEU A 58 1.71 0.71 14.38
N LYS A 59 0.73 0.38 15.21
CA LYS A 59 0.94 -0.57 16.31
C LYS A 59 1.40 -1.93 15.81
N GLY A 60 1.01 -2.30 14.61
CA GLY A 60 1.36 -3.59 14.06
C GLY A 60 2.64 -3.62 13.26
N ILE A 61 3.34 -2.50 13.16
CA ILE A 61 4.56 -2.44 12.37
C ILE A 61 5.74 -2.86 13.24
N SER A 62 6.46 -3.86 12.77
CA SER A 62 7.70 -4.28 13.44
C SER A 62 8.93 -3.72 12.74
N ASP A 63 8.78 -3.25 11.50
CA ASP A 63 9.89 -2.72 10.73
C ASP A 63 10.04 -1.23 11.04
N GLU A 64 11.13 -0.88 11.72
CA GLU A 64 11.36 0.50 12.11
C GLU A 64 11.49 1.43 10.91
N ASN A 65 12.03 0.91 9.81
CA ASN A 65 12.20 1.75 8.62
C ASN A 65 10.84 2.18 8.08
N LEU A 66 9.91 1.26 8.01
CA LEU A 66 8.56 1.59 7.54
C LEU A 66 7.87 2.54 8.51
N PHE A 67 8.00 2.27 9.80
CA PHE A 67 7.42 3.12 10.83
C PHE A 67 7.93 4.56 10.69
N ASN A 68 9.24 4.71 10.61
CA ASN A 68 9.85 6.03 10.47
C ASN A 68 9.48 6.70 9.15
N LEU A 69 9.39 5.91 8.09
CA LEU A 69 9.02 6.45 6.79
C LEU A 69 7.62 7.05 6.83
N ILE A 70 6.69 6.37 7.45
CA ILE A 70 5.32 6.86 7.54
C ILE A 70 5.28 8.14 8.37
N LEU A 71 5.96 8.14 9.51
CA LEU A 71 5.97 9.31 10.37
C LEU A 71 6.65 10.50 9.70
N SER A 72 7.70 10.25 8.94
CA SER A 72 8.43 11.34 8.28
C SER A 72 7.61 12.01 7.18
N ASN A 73 6.55 11.36 6.73
CA ASN A 73 5.67 11.92 5.72
C ASN A 73 4.45 12.61 6.34
N MET A 74 4.41 12.73 7.64
CA MET A 74 3.40 13.50 8.35
C MET A 74 3.94 14.87 8.69
N SER A 75 3.03 15.82 8.88
CA SER A 75 3.44 17.10 9.45
C SER A 75 3.94 16.86 10.87
N LYS A 76 4.75 17.78 11.38
CA LYS A 76 5.28 17.64 12.73
C LYS A 76 4.15 17.52 13.74
N ARG A 77 3.13 18.35 13.59
CA ARG A 77 1.99 18.35 14.49
C ARG A 77 1.25 17.02 14.46
N MET A 78 1.05 16.49 13.25
CA MET A 78 0.35 15.23 13.09
C MET A 78 1.17 14.08 13.69
N ALA A 79 2.47 14.08 13.42
CA ALA A 79 3.34 13.04 13.93
C ALA A 79 3.36 13.04 15.45
N GLU A 80 3.41 14.21 16.06
CA GLU A 80 3.38 14.31 17.52
C GLU A 80 2.07 13.76 18.08
N GLY A 81 0.96 14.10 17.43
CA GLY A 81 -0.33 13.59 17.85
C GLY A 81 -0.43 12.08 17.75
N VAL A 82 0.06 11.54 16.63
CA VAL A 82 0.04 10.09 16.42
C VAL A 82 0.92 9.40 17.46
N LEU A 83 2.10 9.93 17.71
CA LEU A 83 3.00 9.33 18.70
C LEU A 83 2.38 9.33 20.09
N SER A 84 1.73 10.43 20.46
CA SER A 84 1.01 10.50 21.73
C SER A 84 -0.08 9.43 21.80
N ASP A 85 -0.84 9.32 20.75
CA ASP A 85 -1.92 8.35 20.70
C ASP A 85 -1.38 6.91 20.77
N LEU A 86 -0.22 6.68 20.17
CA LEU A 86 0.40 5.36 20.23
C LEU A 86 0.75 4.98 21.66
N GLU A 87 1.19 5.96 22.45
CA GLU A 87 1.56 5.69 23.83
C GLU A 87 0.37 5.30 24.68
N ILE A 88 -0.76 5.94 24.46
CA ILE A 88 -1.95 5.67 25.29
C ILE A 88 -2.81 4.54 24.77
N THR A 89 -2.56 4.09 23.53
CA THR A 89 -3.33 3.02 22.93
C THR A 89 -2.69 1.70 23.32
N THR A 90 -3.33 0.98 24.23
CA THR A 90 -2.83 -0.28 24.72
C THR A 90 -3.88 -1.35 24.53
N ASN A 91 -3.47 -2.60 24.71
CA ASN A 91 -4.38 -3.76 24.62
C ASN A 91 -5.09 -3.82 23.25
N VAL A 92 -4.35 -3.53 22.20
CA VAL A 92 -4.88 -3.56 20.85
C VAL A 92 -4.85 -5.00 20.36
N ARG A 93 -5.97 -5.45 19.80
CA ARG A 93 -6.05 -6.81 19.28
C ARG A 93 -5.41 -6.88 17.91
N VAL A 94 -4.81 -8.04 17.61
CA VAL A 94 -4.24 -8.27 16.29
C VAL A 94 -5.29 -8.00 15.22
N ARG A 95 -6.52 -8.43 15.47
CA ARG A 95 -7.61 -8.23 14.53
C ARG A 95 -7.85 -6.76 14.24
N ASP A 96 -7.82 -5.93 15.28
CA ASP A 96 -8.04 -4.49 15.11
C ASP A 96 -6.93 -3.87 14.30
N VAL A 97 -5.70 -4.31 14.54
CA VAL A 97 -4.55 -3.83 13.79
C VAL A 97 -4.68 -4.22 12.31
N GLU A 98 -5.03 -5.47 12.07
CA GLU A 98 -5.15 -5.96 10.70
C GLU A 98 -6.24 -5.23 9.95
N GLU A 99 -7.36 -4.98 10.62
CA GLU A 99 -8.44 -4.25 9.98
C GLU A 99 -8.04 -2.82 9.66
N ALA A 100 -7.31 -2.18 10.57
CA ALA A 100 -6.84 -0.82 10.32
C ALA A 100 -5.87 -0.80 9.15
N GLN A 101 -4.95 -1.74 9.12
CA GLN A 101 -4.00 -1.84 8.03
C GLN A 101 -4.71 -2.10 6.70
N GLN A 102 -5.75 -2.91 6.73
CA GLN A 102 -6.51 -3.18 5.53
C GLN A 102 -7.24 -1.92 5.03
N ARG A 103 -7.73 -1.10 5.96
CA ARG A 103 -8.36 0.16 5.57
C ARG A 103 -7.36 1.09 4.89
N VAL A 104 -6.13 1.13 5.40
CA VAL A 104 -5.08 1.91 4.74
C VAL A 104 -4.81 1.38 3.34
N VAL A 105 -4.71 0.08 3.20
CA VAL A 105 -4.49 -0.55 1.89
C VAL A 105 -5.63 -0.20 0.94
N ASN A 106 -6.86 -0.22 1.44
CA ASN A 106 -8.01 0.11 0.60
C ASN A 106 -7.94 1.55 0.12
N ILE A 107 -7.44 2.46 0.96
CA ILE A 107 -7.26 3.84 0.55
C ILE A 107 -6.23 3.93 -0.57
N VAL A 108 -5.14 3.17 -0.47
CA VAL A 108 -4.13 3.14 -1.53
C VAL A 108 -4.77 2.67 -2.84
N ARG A 109 -5.55 1.62 -2.78
CA ARG A 109 -6.20 1.10 -3.98
C ARG A 109 -7.15 2.11 -4.60
N ASN A 110 -7.92 2.78 -3.76
CA ASN A 110 -8.86 3.78 -4.24
C ASN A 110 -8.14 4.95 -4.91
N LEU A 111 -7.06 5.41 -4.30
CA LEU A 111 -6.28 6.49 -4.87
C LEU A 111 -5.65 6.08 -6.19
N GLU A 112 -5.21 4.84 -6.27
CA GLU A 112 -4.62 4.32 -7.49
C GLU A 112 -5.68 4.28 -8.61
N GLU A 113 -6.88 3.84 -8.27
CA GLU A 113 -7.97 3.79 -9.24
C GLU A 113 -8.35 5.18 -9.73
N GLN A 114 -8.24 6.16 -8.87
CA GLN A 114 -8.53 7.54 -9.22
C GLN A 114 -7.40 8.22 -9.98
N GLY A 115 -6.29 7.53 -10.15
CA GLY A 115 -5.14 8.10 -10.82
C GLY A 115 -4.32 9.03 -9.95
N GLU A 116 -4.56 9.04 -8.64
CA GLU A 116 -3.86 9.93 -7.73
C GLU A 116 -2.48 9.40 -7.33
N LEU A 117 -2.27 8.12 -7.49
CA LEU A 117 -0.97 7.54 -7.26
C LEU A 117 -0.81 6.29 -8.12
N VAL A 118 0.42 5.83 -8.21
CA VAL A 118 0.74 4.64 -9.00
C VAL A 118 1.38 3.62 -8.07
N ILE A 119 0.88 2.39 -8.12
CA ILE A 119 1.50 1.29 -7.41
C ILE A 119 2.61 0.77 -8.30
N SER A 120 3.85 1.14 -7.95
CA SER A 120 4.99 0.89 -8.81
C SER A 120 5.79 -0.34 -8.41
N LYS A 121 5.21 -1.16 -7.57
CA LYS A 121 5.90 -2.31 -7.03
C LYS A 121 6.50 -3.19 -8.11
N SER A 122 5.76 -3.43 -9.17
CA SER A 122 6.22 -4.30 -10.24
C SER A 122 6.92 -3.54 -11.35
N GLY A 123 6.87 -2.22 -11.29
CA GLY A 123 7.54 -1.43 -12.30
C GLY A 123 9.02 -1.64 -12.31
N LYS A 124 9.58 -1.98 -11.18
CA LYS A 124 11.00 -2.24 -11.08
C LYS A 124 11.42 -3.42 -11.91
N ASP A 125 10.57 -4.41 -11.97
CA ASP A 125 10.90 -5.61 -12.72
C ASP A 125 10.94 -5.32 -14.20
N GLU A 126 10.12 -4.43 -14.64
CA GLU A 126 10.04 -4.10 -16.04
C GLU A 126 11.29 -3.42 -16.55
N ILE A 127 11.93 -2.67 -15.68
CA ILE A 127 13.10 -1.93 -16.08
C ILE A 127 14.21 -2.85 -16.51
N ILE A 128 14.21 -4.02 -16.00
CA ILE A 128 15.28 -4.96 -16.25
C ILE A 128 15.26 -5.46 -17.68
N VAL A 129 14.14 -5.45 -18.29
CA VAL A 129 14.00 -5.91 -19.66
C VAL A 129 14.53 -4.92 -20.68
#